data_cef3ff7392b9940fe4cd16220f197f15
#
_entry.id   cef3ff7392b9940fe4cd16220f197f15
#
_cell.length_a   1.000
_cell.length_b   1.000
_cell.length_c   1.000
_cell.angle_alpha   90.00
_cell.angle_beta   90.00
_cell.angle_gamma   90.00
#
_symmetry.space_group_name_H-M   'P 1'
#
loop_
_entity.id
_entity.type
_entity.pdbx_description
1 polymer ?
#
loop_
_entity_poly.entity_id
_entity_poly.type
_entity_poly.pdbx_seq_one_letter_code
_entity_poly.pdbx_strand_id
1 'polypeptide(L)'
;MGRMTYPALQAPFPAHVAEDQPARQAALETALKFHTARLDLTAIQRLYEVNDSAELRDELRRALNVSEALDAQQQGIVADFYFHLYAFAKARGFDAKKAGTLLSVCRDVFDADAATNAPAESMEKSFERLERELLRHAAFRPPKALDIFDESDVQEITQWMLHNYFRHYK
;
A
#
# COMPACT_ATOMS: atom_id res chain seq x y z
N MET A 1 29.04 10.90 12.64
CA MET A 1 27.98 10.96 11.63
C MET A 1 28.31 9.98 10.51
N GLY A 2 27.89 8.73 10.64
CA GLY A 2 28.11 7.69 9.64
C GLY A 2 27.06 7.77 8.54
N ARG A 3 27.46 7.97 7.29
CA ARG A 3 26.59 7.79 6.13
C ARG A 3 26.29 6.30 6.00
N MET A 4 25.04 5.89 6.19
CA MET A 4 24.58 4.59 5.73
C MET A 4 24.63 4.59 4.20
N THR A 5 25.57 3.86 3.65
CA THR A 5 25.60 3.53 2.21
C THR A 5 24.74 2.30 2.01
N TYR A 6 23.58 2.48 1.37
CA TYR A 6 22.79 1.36 0.89
C TYR A 6 23.54 0.63 -0.22
N PRO A 7 23.63 -0.70 -0.19
CA PRO A 7 24.18 -1.43 -1.31
C PRO A 7 23.27 -1.22 -2.53
N ALA A 8 23.85 -0.81 -3.63
CA ALA A 8 23.15 -0.67 -4.90
C ALA A 8 22.46 -1.99 -5.25
N LEU A 9 21.13 -1.98 -5.37
CA LEU A 9 20.33 -3.07 -5.91
C LEU A 9 20.69 -3.26 -7.39
N GLN A 10 21.76 -4.03 -7.64
CA GLN A 10 22.04 -4.58 -8.95
C GLN A 10 21.22 -5.86 -9.13
N ALA A 11 19.95 -5.72 -9.49
CA ALA A 11 19.23 -6.79 -10.11
C ALA A 11 19.21 -6.53 -11.63
N PRO A 12 19.68 -7.44 -12.47
CA PRO A 12 19.53 -7.30 -13.91
C PRO A 12 18.05 -7.44 -14.24
N PHE A 13 17.43 -6.36 -14.71
CA PHE A 13 16.14 -6.43 -15.37
C PHE A 13 16.30 -7.31 -16.62
N PRO A 14 15.58 -8.43 -16.76
CA PRO A 14 15.60 -9.18 -18.00
C PRO A 14 14.92 -8.32 -19.08
N ALA A 15 15.74 -7.81 -20.00
CA ALA A 15 15.26 -7.27 -21.25
C ALA A 15 14.67 -8.44 -22.07
N HIS A 16 13.50 -8.21 -22.63
CA HIS A 16 12.78 -9.03 -23.62
C HIS A 16 12.09 -10.30 -23.11
N VAL A 17 10.78 -10.15 -22.88
CA VAL A 17 9.81 -11.15 -23.39
C VAL A 17 8.64 -10.38 -23.98
N ALA A 18 8.62 -10.28 -25.30
CA ALA A 18 7.44 -9.96 -26.08
C ALA A 18 6.58 -11.23 -26.11
N GLU A 19 5.93 -11.57 -24.99
CA GLU A 19 5.11 -12.76 -24.86
C GLU A 19 3.71 -12.39 -24.41
N ASP A 20 2.77 -12.75 -25.30
CA ASP A 20 1.37 -13.02 -25.05
C ASP A 20 0.62 -12.00 -24.16
N GLN A 21 0.32 -10.85 -24.76
CA GLN A 21 -0.45 -9.79 -24.08
C GLN A 21 -1.75 -10.30 -23.41
N PRO A 22 -2.57 -11.21 -24.01
CA PRO A 22 -3.76 -11.72 -23.35
C PRO A 22 -3.47 -12.58 -22.11
N ALA A 23 -2.44 -13.41 -22.12
CA ALA A 23 -2.06 -14.20 -20.94
C ALA A 23 -1.53 -13.30 -19.83
N ARG A 24 -0.78 -12.26 -20.17
CA ARG A 24 -0.33 -11.22 -19.23
C ARG A 24 -1.51 -10.46 -18.64
N GLN A 25 -2.49 -10.10 -19.45
CA GLN A 25 -3.70 -9.41 -19.01
C GLN A 25 -4.53 -10.29 -18.05
N ALA A 26 -4.76 -11.56 -18.39
CA ALA A 26 -5.49 -12.50 -17.55
C ALA A 26 -4.77 -12.78 -16.20
N ALA A 27 -3.44 -12.90 -16.24
CA ALA A 27 -2.62 -13.02 -15.04
C ALA A 27 -2.69 -11.77 -14.16
N LEU A 28 -2.69 -10.58 -14.76
CA LEU A 28 -2.88 -9.29 -14.10
C LEU A 28 -4.25 -9.19 -13.44
N GLU A 29 -5.32 -9.59 -14.13
CA GLU A 29 -6.68 -9.56 -13.57
C GLU A 29 -6.85 -10.55 -12.42
N THR A 30 -6.27 -11.74 -12.54
CA THR A 30 -6.31 -12.76 -11.47
C THR A 30 -5.53 -12.31 -10.26
N ALA A 31 -4.34 -11.76 -10.46
CA ALA A 31 -3.51 -11.27 -9.35
C ALA A 31 -4.08 -9.98 -8.75
N LEU A 32 -4.71 -9.10 -9.55
CA LEU A 32 -5.43 -7.94 -9.04
C LEU A 32 -6.57 -8.35 -8.09
N LYS A 33 -7.31 -9.41 -8.42
CA LYS A 33 -8.33 -9.97 -7.50
C LYS A 33 -7.74 -10.47 -6.19
N PHE A 34 -6.52 -10.98 -6.18
CA PHE A 34 -5.83 -11.41 -4.96
C PHE A 34 -5.37 -10.22 -4.10
N HIS A 35 -4.91 -9.16 -4.73
CA HIS A 35 -4.34 -7.99 -4.04
C HIS A 35 -5.37 -6.92 -3.68
N THR A 36 -6.49 -6.88 -4.39
CA THR A 36 -7.65 -6.05 -4.07
C THR A 36 -8.72 -6.80 -3.27
N ALA A 37 -8.43 -8.01 -2.78
CA ALA A 37 -9.39 -8.79 -1.99
C ALA A 37 -9.91 -8.05 -0.74
N ARG A 38 -9.18 -7.02 -0.27
CA ARG A 38 -9.58 -6.16 0.85
C ARG A 38 -10.18 -4.82 0.43
N LEU A 39 -9.93 -4.39 -0.79
CA LEU A 39 -10.42 -3.12 -1.34
C LEU A 39 -10.94 -3.37 -2.74
N ASP A 40 -12.25 -3.34 -2.90
CA ASP A 40 -12.88 -3.42 -4.21
C ASP A 40 -12.41 -2.25 -5.09
N LEU A 41 -11.95 -2.56 -6.30
CA LEU A 41 -11.50 -1.55 -7.25
C LEU A 41 -12.60 -0.51 -7.52
N THR A 42 -13.86 -0.93 -7.50
CA THR A 42 -15.02 -0.04 -7.64
C THR A 42 -15.12 0.94 -6.47
N ALA A 43 -14.82 0.49 -5.24
CA ALA A 43 -14.78 1.38 -4.08
C ALA A 43 -13.66 2.42 -4.22
N ILE A 44 -12.49 2.00 -4.69
CA ILE A 44 -11.38 2.94 -4.94
C ILE A 44 -11.73 3.95 -6.03
N GLN A 45 -12.36 3.52 -7.12
CA GLN A 45 -12.80 4.44 -8.18
C GLN A 45 -13.77 5.51 -7.66
N ARG A 46 -14.70 5.11 -6.79
CA ARG A 46 -15.62 6.07 -6.13
C ARG A 46 -14.86 7.12 -5.31
N LEU A 47 -13.78 6.74 -4.62
CA LEU A 47 -12.96 7.71 -3.88
C LEU A 47 -12.40 8.82 -4.76
N TYR A 48 -12.14 8.54 -6.04
CA TYR A 48 -11.66 9.56 -6.99
C TYR A 48 -12.76 10.54 -7.42
N GLU A 49 -14.03 10.18 -7.26
CA GLU A 49 -15.18 11.02 -7.59
C GLU A 49 -15.62 11.91 -6.42
N VAL A 50 -15.21 11.54 -5.18
CA VAL A 50 -15.56 12.31 -3.97
C VAL A 50 -14.67 13.54 -3.85
N ASN A 51 -15.29 14.73 -3.77
CA ASN A 51 -14.58 16.00 -3.64
C ASN A 51 -14.63 16.55 -2.20
N ASP A 52 -15.62 16.15 -1.41
CA ASP A 52 -15.74 16.57 -0.02
C ASP A 52 -14.81 15.74 0.89
N SER A 53 -14.05 16.43 1.74
CA SER A 53 -13.06 15.77 2.59
C SER A 53 -13.66 14.97 3.74
N ALA A 54 -14.84 15.34 4.23
CA ALA A 54 -15.52 14.59 5.28
C ALA A 54 -16.15 13.32 4.69
N GLU A 55 -16.80 13.44 3.55
CA GLU A 55 -17.34 12.30 2.81
C GLU A 55 -16.25 11.32 2.41
N LEU A 56 -15.09 11.82 1.96
CA LEU A 56 -13.93 11.00 1.60
C LEU A 56 -13.39 10.19 2.79
N ARG A 57 -13.32 10.79 4.00
CA ARG A 57 -12.93 10.06 5.20
C ARG A 57 -13.91 8.94 5.55
N ASP A 58 -15.21 9.20 5.42
CA ASP A 58 -16.25 8.21 5.69
C ASP A 58 -16.24 7.07 4.67
N GLU A 59 -16.00 7.37 3.40
CA GLU A 59 -15.83 6.35 2.37
C GLU A 59 -14.57 5.51 2.61
N LEU A 60 -13.45 6.13 2.97
CA LEU A 60 -12.22 5.41 3.33
C LEU A 60 -12.43 4.50 4.54
N ARG A 61 -13.14 4.97 5.58
CA ARG A 61 -13.48 4.12 6.75
C ARG A 61 -14.28 2.89 6.33
N ARG A 62 -15.29 3.08 5.47
CA ARG A 62 -16.13 1.99 4.97
C ARG A 62 -15.34 1.03 4.08
N ALA A 63 -14.61 1.55 3.10
CA ALA A 63 -13.84 0.75 2.15
C ALA A 63 -12.75 -0.08 2.85
N LEU A 64 -12.09 0.51 3.85
CA LEU A 64 -11.01 -0.16 4.60
C LEU A 64 -11.52 -0.99 5.77
N ASN A 65 -12.84 -1.01 6.00
CA ASN A 65 -13.44 -1.73 7.12
C ASN A 65 -12.69 -1.47 8.44
N VAL A 66 -12.49 -0.17 8.77
CA VAL A 66 -11.82 0.22 10.01
C VAL A 66 -12.59 -0.38 11.18
N SER A 67 -11.91 -1.19 11.98
CA SER A 67 -12.53 -2.04 12.98
C SER A 67 -13.43 -1.27 13.94
N GLU A 68 -14.68 -1.74 14.10
CA GLU A 68 -15.61 -1.25 15.13
C GLU A 68 -15.15 -1.61 16.57
N ALA A 69 -14.15 -2.49 16.71
CA ALA A 69 -13.52 -2.78 18.00
C ALA A 69 -12.63 -1.65 18.52
N LEU A 70 -12.24 -0.69 17.65
CA LEU A 70 -11.54 0.52 18.04
C LEU A 70 -12.54 1.52 18.64
N ASP A 71 -12.09 2.29 19.64
CA ASP A 71 -12.91 3.41 20.12
C ASP A 71 -13.01 4.54 19.07
N ALA A 72 -13.92 5.48 19.28
CA ALA A 72 -14.18 6.54 18.31
C ALA A 72 -12.94 7.41 18.01
N GLN A 73 -12.07 7.62 19.01
CA GLN A 73 -10.84 8.38 18.84
C GLN A 73 -9.84 7.63 17.99
N GLN A 74 -9.64 6.33 18.25
CA GLN A 74 -8.76 5.46 17.49
C GLN A 74 -9.24 5.33 16.05
N GLN A 75 -10.55 5.16 15.83
CA GLN A 75 -11.14 5.14 14.48
C GLN A 75 -10.87 6.45 13.72
N GLY A 76 -10.96 7.59 14.40
CA GLY A 76 -10.64 8.90 13.84
C GLY A 76 -9.18 8.99 13.38
N ILE A 77 -8.25 8.58 14.24
CA ILE A 77 -6.80 8.59 13.94
C ILE A 77 -6.48 7.70 12.73
N VAL A 78 -7.05 6.49 12.69
CA VAL A 78 -6.86 5.55 11.58
C VAL A 78 -7.47 6.11 10.29
N ALA A 79 -8.65 6.71 10.35
CA ALA A 79 -9.28 7.34 9.19
C ALA A 79 -8.46 8.52 8.64
N ASP A 80 -7.90 9.35 9.53
CA ASP A 80 -7.04 10.47 9.14
C ASP A 80 -5.72 9.97 8.51
N PHE A 81 -5.13 8.91 9.04
CA PHE A 81 -3.96 8.29 8.42
C PHE A 81 -4.24 7.86 6.97
N TYR A 82 -5.33 7.13 6.74
CA TYR A 82 -5.70 6.68 5.39
C TYR A 82 -6.11 7.83 4.47
N PHE A 83 -6.73 8.87 5.02
CA PHE A 83 -7.03 10.08 4.27
C PHE A 83 -5.75 10.75 3.75
N HIS A 84 -4.74 10.90 4.61
CA HIS A 84 -3.45 11.48 4.20
C HIS A 84 -2.67 10.58 3.24
N LEU A 85 -2.73 9.26 3.43
CA LEU A 85 -2.13 8.29 2.51
C LEU A 85 -2.77 8.36 1.12
N TYR A 86 -4.10 8.46 1.06
CA TYR A 86 -4.83 8.63 -0.19
C TYR A 86 -4.53 9.98 -0.85
N ALA A 87 -4.45 11.06 -0.07
CA ALA A 87 -4.06 12.38 -0.57
C ALA A 87 -2.65 12.36 -1.18
N PHE A 88 -1.72 11.66 -0.54
CA PHE A 88 -0.38 11.42 -1.09
C PHE A 88 -0.47 10.68 -2.43
N ALA A 89 -1.22 9.59 -2.52
CA ALA A 89 -1.40 8.84 -3.77
C ALA A 89 -1.97 9.72 -4.91
N LYS A 90 -2.98 10.55 -4.61
CA LYS A 90 -3.53 11.53 -5.57
C LYS A 90 -2.49 12.56 -6.01
N ALA A 91 -1.72 13.13 -5.07
CA ALA A 91 -0.69 14.12 -5.36
C ALA A 91 0.43 13.55 -6.25
N ARG A 92 0.68 12.24 -6.16
CA ARG A 92 1.63 11.52 -7.02
C ARG A 92 1.05 11.12 -8.38
N GLY A 93 -0.23 11.36 -8.63
CA GLY A 93 -0.90 10.96 -9.86
C GLY A 93 -1.13 9.45 -9.96
N PHE A 94 -1.19 8.75 -8.84
CA PHE A 94 -1.49 7.32 -8.84
C PHE A 94 -2.89 7.09 -9.39
N ASP A 95 -3.04 6.11 -10.27
CA ASP A 95 -4.34 5.64 -10.71
C ASP A 95 -5.04 4.82 -9.60
N ALA A 96 -6.30 4.46 -9.82
CA ALA A 96 -7.08 3.70 -8.85
C ALA A 96 -6.41 2.36 -8.47
N LYS A 97 -5.67 1.74 -9.40
CA LYS A 97 -4.97 0.49 -9.17
C LYS A 97 -3.77 0.68 -8.26
N LYS A 98 -2.90 1.65 -8.55
CA LYS A 98 -1.75 2.00 -7.69
C LYS A 98 -2.22 2.43 -6.30
N ALA A 99 -3.22 3.32 -6.22
CA ALA A 99 -3.76 3.81 -4.95
C ALA A 99 -4.40 2.68 -4.13
N GLY A 100 -5.20 1.81 -4.75
CA GLY A 100 -5.82 0.67 -4.08
C GLY A 100 -4.80 -0.32 -3.55
N THR A 101 -3.74 -0.59 -4.32
CA THR A 101 -2.64 -1.45 -3.88
C THR A 101 -1.89 -0.82 -2.71
N LEU A 102 -1.57 0.47 -2.76
CA LEU A 102 -0.92 1.18 -1.66
C LEU A 102 -1.74 1.11 -0.37
N LEU A 103 -3.04 1.42 -0.44
CA LEU A 103 -3.94 1.34 0.71
C LEU A 103 -4.02 -0.08 1.28
N SER A 104 -4.03 -1.11 0.43
CA SER A 104 -4.06 -2.51 0.85
C SER A 104 -2.76 -2.93 1.55
N VAL A 105 -1.60 -2.57 0.98
CA VAL A 105 -0.29 -2.84 1.58
C VAL A 105 -0.18 -2.18 2.96
N CYS A 106 -0.52 -0.90 3.07
CA CYS A 106 -0.48 -0.19 4.34
C CYS A 106 -1.50 -0.74 5.34
N ARG A 107 -2.64 -1.25 4.87
CA ARG A 107 -3.62 -1.93 5.74
C ARG A 107 -3.06 -3.21 6.31
N ASP A 108 -2.39 -4.04 5.51
CA ASP A 108 -1.78 -5.28 5.98
C ASP A 108 -0.67 -5.03 7.01
N VAL A 109 0.14 -3.98 6.82
CA VAL A 109 1.14 -3.55 7.80
C VAL A 109 0.46 -3.11 9.10
N PHE A 110 -0.52 -2.23 9.01
CA PHE A 110 -1.24 -1.72 10.18
C PHE A 110 -1.97 -2.82 10.97
N ASP A 111 -2.68 -3.73 10.29
CA ASP A 111 -3.41 -4.82 10.94
C ASP A 111 -2.46 -5.77 11.68
N ALA A 112 -1.27 -6.01 11.12
CA ALA A 112 -0.27 -6.83 11.77
C ALA A 112 0.33 -6.14 13.01
N ASP A 113 0.56 -4.84 12.94
CA ASP A 113 1.10 -4.06 14.07
C ASP A 113 0.04 -3.87 15.18
N ALA A 114 -1.25 -3.79 14.80
CA ALA A 114 -2.37 -3.66 15.73
C ALA A 114 -2.86 -5.00 16.32
N ALA A 115 -2.29 -6.13 15.91
CA ALA A 115 -2.74 -7.45 16.36
C ALA A 115 -2.49 -7.64 17.87
N THR A 116 -3.56 -7.64 18.66
CA THR A 116 -3.51 -7.67 20.14
C THR A 116 -3.04 -9.00 20.73
N ASN A 117 -2.98 -10.06 19.95
CA ASN A 117 -2.62 -11.41 20.39
C ASN A 117 -1.14 -11.77 20.18
N ALA A 118 -0.35 -10.88 19.61
CA ALA A 118 1.07 -11.05 19.42
C ALA A 118 1.85 -10.05 20.30
N PRO A 119 3.06 -10.39 20.75
CA PRO A 119 3.94 -9.37 21.33
C PRO A 119 4.13 -8.26 20.31
N ALA A 120 4.07 -7.01 20.78
CA ALA A 120 4.27 -5.85 19.92
C ALA A 120 5.48 -6.07 19.01
N GLU A 121 5.28 -6.02 17.70
CA GLU A 121 6.40 -6.15 16.76
C GLU A 121 7.32 -4.94 16.90
N SER A 122 8.60 -5.15 16.69
CA SER A 122 9.52 -4.02 16.64
C SER A 122 9.29 -3.22 15.36
N MET A 123 9.61 -1.93 15.44
CA MET A 123 9.54 -1.04 14.27
C MET A 123 10.30 -1.62 13.06
N GLU A 124 11.46 -2.25 13.31
CA GLU A 124 12.28 -2.86 12.26
C GLU A 124 11.54 -3.97 11.52
N LYS A 125 10.83 -4.84 12.25
CA LYS A 125 10.05 -5.94 11.64
C LYS A 125 8.85 -5.42 10.86
N SER A 126 8.16 -4.41 11.37
CA SER A 126 7.08 -3.75 10.66
C SER A 126 7.57 -3.07 9.38
N PHE A 127 8.72 -2.41 9.44
CA PHE A 127 9.36 -1.80 8.28
C PHE A 127 9.82 -2.83 7.25
N GLU A 128 10.45 -3.93 7.66
CA GLU A 128 10.79 -5.06 6.77
C GLU A 128 9.55 -5.67 6.10
N ARG A 129 8.41 -5.70 6.81
CA ARG A 129 7.14 -6.13 6.21
C ARG A 129 6.69 -5.17 5.13
N LEU A 130 6.70 -3.87 5.39
CA LEU A 130 6.37 -2.86 4.39
C LEU A 130 7.24 -3.00 3.13
N GLU A 131 8.57 -3.05 3.30
CA GLU A 131 9.51 -3.20 2.17
C GLU A 131 9.22 -4.46 1.37
N ARG A 132 9.02 -5.59 2.03
CA ARG A 132 8.71 -6.86 1.37
C ARG A 132 7.41 -6.78 0.56
N GLU A 133 6.35 -6.17 1.10
CA GLU A 133 5.08 -6.04 0.40
C GLU A 133 5.19 -5.07 -0.78
N LEU A 134 5.89 -3.94 -0.63
CA LEU A 134 6.14 -3.02 -1.75
C LEU A 134 6.94 -3.71 -2.87
N LEU A 135 8.00 -4.43 -2.54
CA LEU A 135 8.82 -5.16 -3.54
C LEU A 135 8.04 -6.27 -4.25
N ARG A 136 7.05 -6.90 -3.60
CA ARG A 136 6.15 -7.84 -4.26
C ARG A 136 5.34 -7.18 -5.37
N HIS A 137 5.00 -5.90 -5.21
CA HIS A 137 4.23 -5.13 -6.18
C HIS A 137 5.09 -4.35 -7.18
N ALA A 138 6.42 -4.36 -7.02
CA ALA A 138 7.39 -3.74 -7.91
C ALA A 138 8.08 -4.74 -8.86
N ALA A 139 7.70 -6.02 -8.84
CA ALA A 139 8.29 -7.05 -9.69
C ALA A 139 7.18 -7.87 -10.39
N PHE A 140 7.38 -8.15 -11.67
CA PHE A 140 6.43 -8.99 -12.42
C PHE A 140 6.72 -10.49 -12.18
N ARG A 141 5.94 -11.12 -11.29
CA ARG A 141 6.00 -12.57 -11.01
C ARG A 141 4.58 -13.11 -10.75
N PRO A 142 3.70 -13.16 -11.76
CA PRO A 142 2.34 -13.66 -11.57
C PRO A 142 2.33 -15.10 -11.04
N PRO A 143 1.34 -15.50 -10.25
CA PRO A 143 0.23 -14.69 -9.74
C PRO A 143 0.57 -13.89 -8.46
N LYS A 144 1.79 -13.99 -7.94
CA LYS A 144 2.17 -13.49 -6.60
C LYS A 144 2.71 -12.07 -6.58
N ALA A 145 3.12 -11.52 -7.72
CA ALA A 145 3.69 -10.19 -7.81
C ALA A 145 3.29 -9.55 -9.14
N LEU A 146 2.85 -8.31 -9.04
CA LEU A 146 2.47 -7.46 -10.17
C LEU A 146 3.36 -6.23 -10.18
N ASP A 147 3.84 -5.92 -11.35
CA ASP A 147 4.58 -4.69 -11.65
C ASP A 147 3.62 -3.48 -11.60
N ILE A 148 3.23 -3.10 -10.39
CA ILE A 148 2.30 -2.00 -10.13
C ILE A 148 3.08 -0.73 -9.81
N PHE A 149 4.11 -0.86 -8.96
CA PHE A 149 4.97 0.25 -8.55
C PHE A 149 6.30 0.19 -9.30
N ASP A 150 6.77 1.33 -9.76
CA ASP A 150 8.14 1.48 -10.21
C ASP A 150 9.08 1.80 -9.05
N GLU A 151 10.38 1.90 -9.33
CA GLU A 151 11.39 2.17 -8.32
C GLU A 151 11.17 3.52 -7.61
N SER A 152 10.76 4.55 -8.35
CA SER A 152 10.46 5.87 -7.79
C SER A 152 9.26 5.81 -6.86
N ASP A 153 8.20 5.07 -7.25
CA ASP A 153 7.03 4.87 -6.41
C ASP A 153 7.41 4.22 -5.08
N VAL A 154 8.21 3.15 -5.12
CA VAL A 154 8.66 2.43 -3.91
C VAL A 154 9.47 3.34 -3.00
N GLN A 155 10.40 4.11 -3.55
CA GLN A 155 11.21 5.05 -2.76
C GLN A 155 10.36 6.11 -2.08
N GLU A 156 9.42 6.71 -2.79
CA GLU A 156 8.58 7.78 -2.27
C GLU A 156 7.54 7.29 -1.27
N ILE A 157 6.94 6.12 -1.51
CA ILE A 157 6.05 5.47 -0.54
C ILE A 157 6.83 5.18 0.75
N THR A 158 8.03 4.60 0.63
CA THR A 158 8.88 4.29 1.77
C THR A 158 9.22 5.55 2.57
N GLN A 159 9.61 6.63 1.91
CA GLN A 159 9.90 7.91 2.58
C GLN A 159 8.66 8.47 3.26
N TRP A 160 7.51 8.43 2.60
CA TRP A 160 6.26 8.91 3.18
C TRP A 160 5.88 8.12 4.44
N MET A 161 6.00 6.80 4.40
CA MET A 161 5.71 5.92 5.55
C MET A 161 6.69 6.16 6.71
N LEU A 162 7.98 6.35 6.45
CA LEU A 162 8.95 6.70 7.48
C LEU A 162 8.60 7.99 8.20
N HIS A 163 8.12 9.02 7.48
CA HIS A 163 7.81 10.32 8.07
C HIS A 163 6.44 10.39 8.75
N ASN A 164 5.46 9.60 8.29
CA ASN A 164 4.08 9.73 8.76
C ASN A 164 3.60 8.55 9.61
N TYR A 165 4.15 7.36 9.45
CA TYR A 165 3.79 6.17 10.21
C TYR A 165 4.89 5.78 11.21
N PHE A 166 6.08 5.46 10.73
CA PHE A 166 7.16 4.94 11.58
C PHE A 166 7.75 5.99 12.54
N ARG A 167 7.68 7.26 12.21
CA ARG A 167 8.07 8.33 13.14
C ARG A 167 7.31 8.29 14.46
N HIS A 168 6.08 7.80 14.46
CA HIS A 168 5.19 7.73 15.61
C HIS A 168 5.06 6.32 16.17
N TYR A 169 5.82 5.38 15.63
CA TYR A 169 5.82 3.98 16.08
C TYR A 169 6.41 3.89 17.49
N LYS A 170 5.65 3.30 18.44
CA LYS A 170 6.06 3.14 19.83
C LYS A 170 5.85 1.70 20.28
#